data_85c6ee13423c1f25d14a53dfb853e14e
#
_entry.id   85c6ee13423c1f25d14a53dfb853e14e
#
_cell.length_a   1.000
_cell.length_b   1.000
_cell.length_c   1.000
_cell.angle_alpha   90.00
_cell.angle_beta   90.00
_cell.angle_gamma   90.00
#
_symmetry.space_group_name_H-M   'P 1'
#
loop_
_entity.id
_entity.type
_entity.pdbx_description
1 polymer ?
#
loop_
_entity_poly.entity_id
_entity_poly.type
_entity_poly.pdbx_seq_one_letter_code
_entity_poly.pdbx_strand_id
1 'polypeptide(L)'
;MAMTNDHSISEFIETTDGCRIIRKAPTPSVTKDDILRFRKLCEDNLCGNYRTSWTCPPYCGTMDECMDKINSYRYADILVRDFQGYDIENEKEMEEMMDSFRSECRNIKCKLIEKGADVLAL
;
A
#
# COMPACT_ATOMS: atom_id res chain seq x y z
N MET A 1 2.41 -0.99 -0.86
CA MET A 1 3.18 0.09 -1.52
C MET A 1 3.57 1.12 -0.48
N ALA A 2 4.77 1.61 -0.54
CA ALA A 2 5.24 2.73 0.28
C ALA A 2 5.81 3.83 -0.61
N MET A 3 5.47 5.10 -0.35
CA MET A 3 5.98 6.24 -1.09
C MET A 3 6.98 6.99 -0.22
N THR A 4 8.14 7.30 -0.78
CA THR A 4 9.25 7.94 -0.07
C THR A 4 9.96 8.95 -0.97
N ASN A 5 10.77 9.84 -0.37
CA ASN A 5 11.57 10.81 -1.11
C ASN A 5 13.02 10.38 -1.30
N ASP A 6 13.66 9.86 -0.26
CA ASP A 6 15.11 9.60 -0.26
C ASP A 6 15.50 8.17 0.15
N HIS A 7 14.62 7.46 0.85
CA HIS A 7 14.89 6.11 1.35
C HIS A 7 14.23 5.04 0.47
N SER A 8 14.80 3.85 0.46
CA SER A 8 14.21 2.68 -0.18
C SER A 8 13.86 1.62 0.85
N ILE A 9 12.72 0.96 0.66
CA ILE A 9 12.35 -0.18 1.50
C ILE A 9 13.34 -1.34 1.41
N SER A 10 14.14 -1.41 0.32
CA SER A 10 15.18 -2.42 0.15
C SER A 10 16.25 -2.41 1.26
N GLU A 11 16.44 -1.27 1.92
CA GLU A 11 17.38 -1.13 3.03
C GLU A 11 16.93 -1.88 4.29
N PHE A 12 15.66 -2.24 4.39
CA PHE A 12 15.03 -2.80 5.59
C PHE A 12 14.44 -4.20 5.39
N ILE A 13 14.55 -4.72 4.18
CA ILE A 13 14.07 -6.06 3.86
C ILE A 13 15.25 -7.01 3.97
N GLU A 14 15.11 -8.04 4.80
CA GLU A 14 15.99 -9.18 4.76
C GLU A 14 15.81 -9.88 3.42
N THR A 15 16.91 -10.18 2.75
CA THR A 15 16.91 -10.92 1.50
C THR A 15 16.47 -12.36 1.76
N THR A 16 15.16 -12.56 1.70
CA THR A 16 14.55 -13.89 1.74
C THR A 16 14.04 -14.26 0.37
N ASP A 17 14.09 -15.54 0.05
CA ASP A 17 13.53 -16.05 -1.19
C ASP A 17 12.05 -15.65 -1.34
N GLY A 18 11.65 -15.30 -2.56
CA GLY A 18 10.28 -14.91 -2.87
C GLY A 18 9.93 -13.44 -2.58
N CYS A 19 10.89 -12.63 -2.15
CA CYS A 19 10.67 -11.20 -1.96
C CYS A 19 11.32 -10.38 -3.06
N ARG A 20 10.59 -9.43 -3.61
CA ARG A 20 11.10 -8.48 -4.61
C ARG A 20 10.48 -7.11 -4.43
N ILE A 21 11.22 -6.10 -4.85
CA ILE A 21 10.83 -4.70 -4.77
C ILE A 21 10.82 -4.11 -6.16
N ILE A 22 9.76 -3.37 -6.46
CA ILE A 22 9.63 -2.62 -7.70
C ILE A 22 9.56 -1.15 -7.33
N ARG A 23 10.57 -0.37 -7.72
CA ARG A 23 10.59 1.08 -7.54
C ARG A 23 10.14 1.77 -8.82
N LYS A 24 9.18 2.68 -8.69
CA LYS A 24 8.63 3.47 -9.80
C LYS A 24 8.40 4.92 -9.39
N ALA A 25 8.07 5.76 -10.37
CA ALA A 25 7.49 7.07 -10.10
C ALA A 25 6.12 6.90 -9.40
N PRO A 26 5.73 7.80 -8.49
CA PRO A 26 4.52 7.66 -7.68
C PRO A 26 3.23 7.71 -8.48
N THR A 27 3.23 8.39 -9.60
CA THR A 27 2.07 8.57 -10.47
C THR A 27 2.20 7.71 -11.71
N PRO A 28 1.85 6.44 -11.64
CA PRO A 28 1.61 5.69 -12.85
C PRO A 28 0.40 6.28 -13.57
N SER A 29 0.25 5.92 -14.80
CA SER A 29 -0.78 6.26 -15.78
C SER A 29 -2.26 6.19 -15.32
N VAL A 30 -2.56 6.51 -14.07
CA VAL A 30 -3.93 6.57 -13.55
C VAL A 30 -4.49 7.97 -13.81
N THR A 31 -5.57 8.04 -14.58
CA THR A 31 -6.23 9.30 -14.88
C THR A 31 -7.17 9.73 -13.75
N LYS A 32 -7.54 11.03 -13.76
CA LYS A 32 -8.55 11.55 -12.84
C LYS A 32 -9.88 10.79 -12.96
N ASP A 33 -10.27 10.43 -14.16
CA ASP A 33 -11.51 9.69 -14.43
C ASP A 33 -11.47 8.26 -13.86
N ASP A 34 -10.31 7.60 -13.92
CA ASP A 34 -10.14 6.28 -13.30
C ASP A 34 -10.34 6.36 -11.79
N ILE A 35 -9.76 7.35 -11.15
CA ILE A 35 -9.90 7.54 -9.69
C ILE A 35 -11.34 7.84 -9.31
N LEU A 36 -12.03 8.69 -10.07
CA LEU A 36 -13.43 8.98 -9.86
C LEU A 36 -14.30 7.73 -9.98
N ARG A 37 -14.02 6.88 -10.96
CA ARG A 37 -14.73 5.61 -11.14
C ARG A 37 -14.52 4.68 -9.95
N PHE A 38 -13.29 4.52 -9.47
CA PHE A 38 -12.99 3.71 -8.28
C PHE A 38 -13.66 4.29 -7.03
N ARG A 39 -13.63 5.60 -6.87
CA ARG A 39 -14.27 6.26 -5.72
C ARG A 39 -15.77 6.01 -5.69
N LYS A 40 -16.43 6.01 -6.85
CA LYS A 40 -17.84 5.65 -6.96
C LYS A 40 -18.12 4.21 -6.52
N LEU A 41 -17.24 3.27 -6.85
CA LEU A 41 -17.36 1.89 -6.35
C LEU A 41 -17.24 1.82 -4.82
N CYS A 42 -16.42 2.66 -4.22
CA CYS A 42 -16.36 2.78 -2.76
C CYS A 42 -17.67 3.32 -2.17
N GLU A 43 -18.29 4.30 -2.83
CA GLU A 43 -19.60 4.87 -2.41
C GLU A 43 -20.72 3.83 -2.46
N ASP A 44 -20.65 2.86 -3.37
CA ASP A 44 -21.57 1.73 -3.46
C ASP A 44 -21.43 0.74 -2.28
N ASN A 45 -20.35 0.90 -1.49
CA ASN A 45 -20.07 0.21 -0.24
C ASN A 45 -20.10 -1.33 -0.30
N LEU A 46 -19.68 -1.92 -1.41
CA LEU A 46 -19.64 -3.37 -1.58
C LEU A 46 -18.68 -4.07 -0.61
N CYS A 47 -17.60 -3.39 -0.19
CA CYS A 47 -16.64 -3.91 0.78
C CYS A 47 -17.00 -3.60 2.25
N GLY A 48 -18.04 -2.81 2.51
CA GLY A 48 -18.50 -2.45 3.85
C GLY A 48 -17.67 -1.38 4.59
N ASN A 49 -16.61 -0.84 3.97
CA ASN A 49 -15.69 0.08 4.63
C ASN A 49 -15.95 1.58 4.34
N TYR A 50 -16.90 1.90 3.49
CA TYR A 50 -17.29 3.28 3.24
C TYR A 50 -17.83 3.94 4.51
N ARG A 51 -17.30 5.11 4.88
CA ARG A 51 -17.61 5.84 6.12
C ARG A 51 -17.23 5.14 7.44
N THR A 52 -16.40 4.10 7.38
CA THR A 52 -16.02 3.36 8.60
C THR A 52 -14.52 3.33 8.83
N SER A 53 -13.70 3.56 7.82
CA SER A 53 -12.25 3.49 7.90
C SER A 53 -11.59 4.82 7.52
N TRP A 54 -10.53 5.19 8.22
CA TRP A 54 -9.71 6.39 7.94
C TRP A 54 -9.07 6.39 6.55
N THR A 55 -8.82 5.22 6.00
CA THR A 55 -8.22 5.04 4.68
C THR A 55 -9.23 4.97 3.55
N CYS A 56 -10.52 5.00 3.89
CA CYS A 56 -11.63 4.90 2.93
C CYS A 56 -12.41 6.20 2.80
N PRO A 57 -13.05 6.45 1.66
CA PRO A 57 -13.90 7.61 1.50
C PRO A 57 -15.07 7.65 2.52
N PRO A 58 -15.47 8.81 2.98
CA PRO A 58 -14.94 10.14 2.68
C PRO A 58 -13.75 10.55 3.54
N TYR A 59 -13.36 9.77 4.53
CA TYR A 59 -12.36 10.16 5.54
C TYR A 59 -10.94 10.25 5.01
N CYS A 60 -10.60 9.55 3.94
CA CYS A 60 -9.30 9.66 3.29
C CYS A 60 -9.03 11.00 2.58
N GLY A 61 -10.00 11.91 2.59
CA GLY A 61 -9.93 13.20 1.93
C GLY A 61 -10.56 13.22 0.54
N THR A 62 -10.52 14.39 -0.09
CA THR A 62 -10.97 14.54 -1.48
C THR A 62 -10.01 13.87 -2.44
N MET A 63 -10.45 13.68 -3.67
CA MET A 63 -9.59 13.13 -4.72
C MET A 63 -8.37 14.02 -4.98
N ASP A 64 -8.56 15.33 -5.05
CA ASP A 64 -7.47 16.29 -5.30
C ASP A 64 -6.46 16.26 -4.14
N GLU A 65 -6.90 16.22 -2.89
CA GLU A 65 -6.04 16.08 -1.71
C GLU A 65 -5.24 14.76 -1.75
N CYS A 66 -5.85 13.66 -2.12
CA CYS A 66 -5.17 12.39 -2.25
C CYS A 66 -4.13 12.41 -3.38
N MET A 67 -4.46 13.00 -4.52
CA MET A 67 -3.55 13.13 -5.66
C MET A 67 -2.36 14.05 -5.33
N ASP A 68 -2.61 15.18 -4.70
CA ASP A 68 -1.56 16.10 -4.28
C ASP A 68 -0.60 15.43 -3.29
N LYS A 69 -1.14 14.67 -2.36
CA LYS A 69 -0.33 13.90 -1.41
C LYS A 69 0.54 12.85 -2.10
N ILE A 70 -0.01 12.07 -3.00
CA ILE A 70 0.75 11.07 -3.78
C ILE A 70 1.85 11.75 -4.60
N ASN A 71 1.52 12.84 -5.28
CA ASN A 71 2.46 13.59 -6.12
C ASN A 71 3.55 14.32 -5.34
N SER A 72 3.41 14.48 -4.02
CA SER A 72 4.45 15.05 -3.18
C SER A 72 5.63 14.11 -2.94
N TYR A 73 5.49 12.83 -3.23
CA TYR A 73 6.54 11.83 -3.10
C TYR A 73 7.31 11.62 -4.41
N ARG A 74 8.60 11.33 -4.29
CA ARG A 74 9.48 11.11 -5.44
C ARG A 74 9.43 9.66 -5.94
N TYR A 75 9.28 8.71 -5.03
CA TYR A 75 9.32 7.29 -5.32
C TYR A 75 8.13 6.54 -4.72
N ALA A 76 7.72 5.49 -5.42
CA ALA A 76 6.79 4.48 -4.92
C ALA A 76 7.50 3.12 -4.95
N ASP A 77 7.63 2.50 -3.81
CA ASP A 77 8.17 1.16 -3.68
C ASP A 77 7.03 0.15 -3.48
N ILE A 78 6.98 -0.85 -4.36
CA ILE A 78 6.00 -1.93 -4.30
C ILE A 78 6.71 -3.17 -3.79
N LEU A 79 6.38 -3.61 -2.60
CA LEU A 79 6.83 -4.87 -2.07
C LEU A 79 5.94 -6.00 -2.57
N VAL A 80 6.56 -6.98 -3.19
CA VAL A 80 5.89 -8.20 -3.66
C VAL A 80 6.54 -9.40 -3.00
N ARG A 81 5.75 -10.24 -2.37
CA ARG A 81 6.19 -11.49 -1.78
C ARG A 81 5.40 -12.65 -2.36
N ASP A 82 6.12 -13.64 -2.84
CA ASP A 82 5.54 -14.89 -3.31
C ASP A 82 5.50 -15.88 -2.13
N PHE A 83 4.32 -16.37 -1.82
CA PHE A 83 4.12 -17.38 -0.77
C PHE A 83 3.97 -18.76 -1.40
N GLN A 84 4.73 -19.72 -0.89
CA GLN A 84 4.70 -21.11 -1.35
C GLN A 84 4.06 -22.01 -0.29
N GLY A 85 3.37 -23.06 -0.74
CA GLY A 85 2.84 -24.09 0.14
C GLY A 85 1.53 -23.73 0.86
N TYR A 86 0.88 -22.62 0.50
CA TYR A 86 -0.43 -22.24 1.02
C TYR A 86 -1.56 -22.77 0.14
N ASP A 87 -2.61 -23.26 0.77
CA ASP A 87 -3.85 -23.64 0.09
C ASP A 87 -4.74 -22.38 -0.07
N ILE A 88 -4.90 -21.94 -1.30
CA ILE A 88 -5.69 -20.74 -1.62
C ILE A 88 -7.20 -20.93 -1.36
N GLU A 89 -7.67 -22.16 -1.25
CA GLU A 89 -9.05 -22.49 -0.91
C GLU A 89 -9.27 -22.57 0.61
N ASN A 90 -8.20 -22.57 1.39
CA ASN A 90 -8.24 -22.57 2.85
C ASN A 90 -8.24 -21.13 3.36
N GLU A 91 -9.41 -20.62 3.75
CA GLU A 91 -9.59 -19.25 4.22
C GLU A 91 -8.68 -18.90 5.40
N LYS A 92 -8.48 -19.82 6.35
CA LYS A 92 -7.62 -19.61 7.50
C LYS A 92 -6.15 -19.45 7.12
N GLU A 93 -5.64 -20.30 6.23
CA GLU A 93 -4.26 -20.20 5.74
C GLU A 93 -4.03 -18.89 4.97
N MET A 94 -5.01 -18.48 4.18
CA MET A 94 -4.96 -17.20 3.45
C MET A 94 -4.94 -16.02 4.42
N GLU A 95 -5.74 -16.06 5.46
CA GLU A 95 -5.79 -15.02 6.48
C GLU A 95 -4.46 -14.91 7.25
N GLU A 96 -3.90 -16.03 7.68
CA GLU A 96 -2.58 -16.10 8.33
C GLU A 96 -1.46 -15.54 7.44
N MET A 97 -1.47 -15.88 6.15
CA MET A 97 -0.52 -15.36 5.16
C MET A 97 -0.65 -13.84 5.01
N MET A 98 -1.86 -13.34 4.87
CA MET A 98 -2.12 -11.89 4.74
C MET A 98 -1.69 -11.12 5.99
N ASP A 99 -1.95 -11.64 7.16
CA ASP A 99 -1.57 -11.00 8.42
C ASP A 99 -0.07 -11.00 8.64
N SER A 100 0.61 -12.07 8.26
CA SER A 100 2.07 -12.14 8.25
C SER A 100 2.68 -11.05 7.34
N PHE A 101 2.16 -10.90 6.14
CA PHE A 101 2.63 -9.91 5.19
C PHE A 101 2.32 -8.46 5.63
N ARG A 102 1.13 -8.21 6.16
CA ARG A 102 0.77 -6.90 6.73
C ARG A 102 1.67 -6.52 7.90
N SER A 103 2.03 -7.49 8.74
CA SER A 103 2.94 -7.29 9.86
C SER A 103 4.34 -6.91 9.38
N GLU A 104 4.86 -7.59 8.36
CA GLU A 104 6.13 -7.26 7.71
C GLU A 104 6.14 -5.84 7.12
N CYS A 105 5.13 -5.48 6.36
CA CYS A 105 4.98 -4.14 5.79
C CYS A 105 4.94 -3.05 6.88
N ARG A 106 4.26 -3.32 7.98
CA ARG A 106 4.17 -2.42 9.13
C ARG A 106 5.52 -2.21 9.80
N ASN A 107 6.29 -3.28 9.98
CA ASN A 107 7.64 -3.21 10.54
C ASN A 107 8.60 -2.40 9.65
N ILE A 108 8.52 -2.59 8.34
CA ILE A 108 9.32 -1.82 7.38
C ILE A 108 8.95 -0.34 7.46
N LYS A 109 7.66 -0.01 7.50
CA LYS A 109 7.20 1.36 7.67
C LYS A 109 7.76 2.00 8.94
N CYS A 110 7.72 1.30 10.08
CA CYS A 110 8.26 1.80 11.34
C CYS A 110 9.76 2.08 11.24
N LYS A 111 10.53 1.17 10.67
CA LYS A 111 11.98 1.35 10.47
C LYS A 111 12.30 2.55 9.58
N LEU A 112 11.53 2.79 8.52
CA LEU A 112 11.68 3.97 7.67
C LEU A 112 11.42 5.25 8.46
N ILE A 113 10.36 5.30 9.24
CA ILE A 113 10.00 6.46 10.08
C ILE A 113 11.07 6.72 11.13
N GLU A 114 11.60 5.69 11.79
CA GLU A 114 12.69 5.80 12.76
C GLU A 114 13.97 6.40 12.15
N LYS A 115 14.21 6.19 10.87
CA LYS A 115 15.30 6.82 10.11
C LYS A 115 14.98 8.24 9.60
N GLY A 116 13.82 8.78 9.93
CA GLY A 116 13.41 10.11 9.55
C GLY A 116 12.80 10.23 8.16
N ALA A 117 12.42 9.10 7.54
CA ALA A 117 11.73 9.12 6.25
C ALA A 117 10.29 9.61 6.40
N ASP A 118 9.85 10.45 5.47
CA ASP A 118 8.43 10.73 5.28
C ASP A 118 7.85 9.63 4.38
N VAL A 119 6.95 8.84 4.94
CA VAL A 119 6.42 7.63 4.31
C VAL A 119 4.91 7.65 4.28
N LEU A 120 4.35 7.49 3.11
CA LEU A 120 2.95 7.12 2.93
C LEU A 120 2.89 5.63 2.58
N ALA A 121 2.34 4.82 3.47
CA ALA A 121 2.10 3.40 3.24
C ALA A 121 0.62 3.15 2.92
N LEU A 122 0.39 2.38 1.87
CA LEU A 122 -0.93 2.02 1.35
C LEU A 122 -1.12 0.51 1.39
#